data_3c856caf947a06c12389fac2212c4abf
#
_entry.id   3c856caf947a06c12389fac2212c4abf
#
_cell.length_a   1.000
_cell.length_b   1.000
_cell.length_c   1.000
_cell.angle_alpha   90.00
_cell.angle_beta   90.00
_cell.angle_gamma   90.00
#
_symmetry.space_group_name_H-M   'P 1'
#
loop_
_entity.id
_entity.type
_entity.pdbx_description
1 polymer ?
#
loop_
_entity_poly.entity_id
_entity_poly.type
_entity_poly.pdbx_seq_one_letter_code
_entity_poly.pdbx_strand_id
1 'polypeptide(L)'
;MSKPNADQQQANVVPLGSAISNLSSIVTFASASGIPVDEVIEWVENGTLPSVTFSDFRMVNVGKLRADLLSGKESFAAGDYRHD
;
A
#
# COMPACT_ATOMS: atom_id res chain seq x y z
N MET A 1 28.16 18.30 9.72
CA MET A 1 27.40 18.35 9.73
C MET A 1 26.84 18.30 9.55
N SER A 2 26.96 18.26 9.36
CA SER A 2 26.01 18.29 9.14
C SER A 2 25.59 18.10 8.85
N LYS A 3 25.67 18.03 8.57
CA LYS A 3 24.89 17.96 8.25
C LYS A 3 24.35 17.69 7.96
N PRO A 4 24.52 17.56 7.74
CA PRO A 4 23.77 17.33 7.58
C PRO A 4 23.34 17.27 7.28
N ASN A 5 23.37 17.45 6.81
CA ASN A 5 22.57 17.48 6.67
C ASN A 5 22.16 16.94 6.22
N ALA A 6 22.77 17.19 5.52
CA ALA A 6 21.92 16.43 4.91
C ALA A 6 21.45 15.37 5.56
N ASP A 7 21.89 15.07 6.12
CA ASP A 7 21.30 14.18 6.73
C ASP A 7 20.44 14.62 7.60
N GLN A 8 20.35 15.62 7.87
CA GLN A 8 19.56 16.01 8.59
C GLN A 8 18.30 16.30 8.10
N GLN A 9 18.09 16.69 7.14
CA GLN A 9 16.83 16.69 6.64
C GLN A 9 16.33 15.37 6.45
N GLN A 10 17.05 14.44 6.80
CA GLN A 10 16.62 13.09 6.78
C GLN A 10 15.55 12.80 7.72
N ALA A 11 15.45 13.53 8.82
CA ALA A 11 14.42 13.27 9.80
C ALA A 11 13.04 13.38 9.20
N ASN A 12 12.86 14.28 8.24
CA ASN A 12 11.55 14.41 7.60
C ASN A 12 11.27 13.30 6.63
N VAL A 13 12.31 12.76 6.05
CA VAL A 13 12.16 11.74 5.04
C VAL A 13 11.78 10.41 5.65
N VAL A 14 12.31 10.12 6.83
CA VAL A 14 12.08 8.82 7.44
C VAL A 14 10.61 8.50 7.65
N PRO A 15 9.80 9.39 8.23
CA PRO A 15 8.39 9.09 8.38
C PRO A 15 7.70 8.91 7.04
N LEU A 16 8.06 9.72 6.06
CA LEU A 16 7.48 9.60 4.74
C LEU A 16 7.88 8.27 4.10
N GLY A 17 9.13 7.88 4.28
CA GLY A 17 9.59 6.61 3.76
C GLY A 17 8.85 5.43 4.36
N SER A 18 8.56 5.49 5.65
CA SER A 18 7.79 4.44 6.30
C SER A 18 6.39 4.35 5.74
N ALA A 19 5.76 5.50 5.51
CA ALA A 19 4.42 5.52 4.93
C ALA A 19 4.45 4.91 3.54
N ILE A 20 5.46 5.28 2.73
CA ILE A 20 5.55 4.76 1.38
C ILE A 20 5.78 3.26 1.38
N SER A 21 6.54 2.74 2.35
CA SER A 21 6.77 1.30 2.39
C SER A 21 5.53 0.51 2.75
N ASN A 22 4.51 1.17 3.30
CA ASN A 22 3.25 0.52 3.64
C ASN A 22 2.17 0.76 2.60
N LEU A 23 2.49 1.49 1.54
CA LEU A 23 1.55 1.78 0.48
C LEU A 23 2.23 1.52 -0.86
N SER A 24 1.46 1.08 -1.82
CA SER A 24 2.01 0.79 -3.15
C SER A 24 1.03 1.26 -4.20
N SER A 25 1.55 1.84 -5.27
CA SER A 25 0.68 2.13 -6.40
C SER A 25 0.16 0.81 -6.97
N ILE A 26 -0.96 0.88 -7.68
CA ILE A 26 -1.55 -0.31 -8.25
C ILE A 26 -0.59 -0.96 -9.25
N VAL A 27 0.06 -0.16 -10.07
CA VAL A 27 0.99 -0.68 -11.07
C VAL A 27 2.19 -1.35 -10.40
N THR A 28 2.74 -0.73 -9.38
CA THR A 28 3.88 -1.31 -8.68
C THR A 28 3.48 -2.61 -7.96
N PHE A 29 2.30 -2.63 -7.34
CA PHE A 29 1.83 -3.82 -6.67
C PHE A 29 1.63 -4.95 -7.68
N ALA A 30 1.03 -4.65 -8.82
CA ALA A 30 0.82 -5.64 -9.86
C ALA A 30 2.14 -6.20 -10.36
N SER A 31 3.10 -5.33 -10.60
CA SER A 31 4.40 -5.74 -11.09
C SER A 31 5.12 -6.63 -10.09
N ALA A 32 5.10 -6.25 -8.82
CA ALA A 32 5.80 -6.98 -7.78
C ALA A 32 5.16 -8.35 -7.51
N SER A 33 3.85 -8.44 -7.66
CA SER A 33 3.14 -9.68 -7.36
C SER A 33 2.95 -10.58 -8.57
N GLY A 34 3.18 -10.06 -9.77
CA GLY A 34 2.95 -10.84 -10.99
C GLY A 34 1.49 -10.94 -11.37
N ILE A 35 0.63 -10.11 -10.78
CA ILE A 35 -0.79 -10.12 -11.09
C ILE A 35 -1.07 -9.06 -12.15
N PRO A 36 -1.93 -9.35 -13.13
CA PRO A 36 -2.26 -8.35 -14.14
C PRO A 36 -2.83 -7.07 -13.52
N VAL A 37 -2.47 -5.93 -14.09
CA VAL A 37 -2.88 -4.64 -13.55
C VAL A 37 -4.39 -4.51 -13.46
N ASP A 38 -5.09 -4.94 -14.49
CA ASP A 38 -6.55 -4.81 -14.50
C ASP A 38 -7.19 -5.67 -13.42
N GLU A 39 -6.59 -6.78 -13.04
CA GLU A 39 -7.08 -7.56 -11.92
C GLU A 39 -6.87 -6.85 -10.60
N VAL A 40 -5.70 -6.22 -10.44
CA VAL A 40 -5.44 -5.48 -9.22
C VAL A 40 -6.40 -4.31 -9.09
N ILE A 41 -6.69 -3.62 -10.20
CA ILE A 41 -7.65 -2.54 -10.20
C ILE A 41 -9.02 -3.05 -9.73
N GLU A 42 -9.45 -4.17 -10.25
CA GLU A 42 -10.73 -4.74 -9.87
C GLU A 42 -10.76 -5.08 -8.37
N TRP A 43 -9.69 -5.68 -7.87
CA TRP A 43 -9.62 -6.07 -6.47
C TRP A 43 -9.61 -4.87 -5.54
N VAL A 44 -8.99 -3.77 -5.97
CA VAL A 44 -9.01 -2.55 -5.18
C VAL A 44 -10.42 -1.96 -5.17
N GLU A 45 -11.09 -1.98 -6.33
CA GLU A 45 -12.41 -1.38 -6.44
C GLU A 45 -13.49 -2.17 -5.73
N ASN A 46 -13.37 -3.49 -5.74
CA ASN A 46 -14.42 -4.30 -5.11
C ASN A 46 -14.10 -4.69 -3.67
N GLY A 47 -12.99 -4.21 -3.13
CA GLY A 47 -12.68 -4.47 -1.72
C GLY A 47 -12.02 -5.80 -1.45
N THR A 48 -11.49 -6.48 -2.47
CA THR A 48 -10.71 -7.68 -2.25
C THR A 48 -9.37 -7.33 -1.63
N LEU A 49 -8.82 -6.18 -1.98
CA LEU A 49 -7.56 -5.69 -1.41
C LEU A 49 -7.80 -4.41 -0.62
N PRO A 50 -7.06 -4.21 0.46
CA PRO A 50 -7.17 -2.96 1.21
C PRO A 50 -6.53 -1.83 0.42
N SER A 51 -7.12 -0.66 0.46
CA SER A 51 -6.62 0.48 -0.29
C SER A 51 -6.79 1.76 0.49
N VAL A 52 -6.03 2.77 0.07
CA VAL A 52 -6.09 4.12 0.61
C VAL A 52 -6.25 5.07 -0.56
N THR A 53 -7.09 6.07 -0.40
CA THR A 53 -7.32 7.06 -1.44
C THR A 53 -6.65 8.38 -1.06
N PHE A 54 -5.79 8.87 -1.94
CA PHE A 54 -5.19 10.19 -1.79
C PHE A 54 -5.73 11.05 -2.92
N SER A 55 -6.64 11.96 -2.60
CA SER A 55 -7.28 12.78 -3.61
C SER A 55 -7.90 11.86 -4.67
N ASP A 56 -7.35 11.85 -5.87
CA ASP A 56 -7.86 10.99 -6.94
C ASP A 56 -7.09 9.70 -7.09
N PHE A 57 -6.04 9.52 -6.30
CA PHE A 57 -5.20 8.33 -6.44
C PHE A 57 -5.61 7.26 -5.45
N ARG A 58 -5.64 6.04 -5.92
CA ARG A 58 -5.92 4.90 -5.07
C ARG A 58 -4.67 4.04 -4.99
N MET A 59 -4.26 3.69 -3.77
CA MET A 59 -3.06 2.91 -3.55
C MET A 59 -3.39 1.67 -2.73
N VAL A 60 -2.65 0.60 -2.95
CA VAL A 60 -2.83 -0.62 -2.18
C VAL A 60 -2.24 -0.41 -0.79
N ASN A 61 -2.99 -0.75 0.25
CA ASN A 61 -2.52 -0.65 1.62
C ASN A 61 -1.76 -1.92 1.97
N VAL A 62 -0.50 -1.95 1.60
CA VAL A 62 0.34 -3.12 1.81
C VAL A 62 0.55 -3.40 3.29
N GLY A 63 0.61 -2.36 4.11
CA GLY A 63 0.77 -2.54 5.55
C GLY A 63 -0.38 -3.33 6.15
N LYS A 64 -1.61 -2.98 5.78
CA LYS A 64 -2.76 -3.71 6.28
C LYS A 64 -2.81 -5.13 5.73
N LEU A 65 -2.50 -5.28 4.45
CA LEU A 65 -2.46 -6.60 3.83
C LEU A 65 -1.46 -7.49 4.55
N ARG A 66 -0.27 -6.95 4.82
CA ARG A 66 0.75 -7.72 5.53
C ARG A 66 0.31 -8.08 6.93
N ALA A 67 -0.30 -7.14 7.64
CA ALA A 67 -0.76 -7.39 9.01
C ALA A 67 -1.82 -8.49 9.04
N ASP A 68 -2.74 -8.47 8.07
CA ASP A 68 -3.79 -9.48 8.03
C ASP A 68 -3.22 -10.85 7.69
N LEU A 69 -2.25 -10.89 6.78
CA LEU A 69 -1.60 -12.16 6.47
C LEU A 69 -0.87 -12.71 7.70
N LEU A 70 -0.19 -11.86 8.44
CA LEU A 70 0.53 -12.27 9.62
C LEU A 70 -0.41 -12.73 10.74
N SER A 71 -1.63 -12.21 10.76
CA SER A 71 -2.60 -12.63 11.76
C SER A 71 -3.39 -13.86 11.34
N GLY A 72 -3.09 -14.43 10.18
CA GLY A 72 -3.67 -15.70 9.78
C GLY A 72 -4.70 -15.66 8.67
N LYS A 73 -4.95 -14.49 8.09
CA LYS A 73 -5.90 -14.41 6.98
C LYS A 73 -5.30 -15.09 5.76
N GLU A 74 -6.01 -16.05 5.21
CA GLU A 74 -5.50 -16.87 4.12
C GLU A 74 -6.31 -16.73 2.84
N SER A 75 -7.46 -16.10 2.89
CA SER A 75 -8.26 -15.92 1.69
C SER A 75 -8.82 -14.51 1.67
N PHE A 76 -8.96 -13.98 0.48
CA PHE A 76 -9.39 -12.61 0.27
C PHE A 76 -10.50 -12.61 -0.77
N ALA A 77 -11.58 -11.93 -0.46
CA ALA A 77 -12.75 -11.93 -1.32
C ALA A 77 -13.30 -10.52 -1.43
N ALA A 78 -14.10 -10.29 -2.47
CA ALA A 78 -14.73 -9.00 -2.68
C ALA A 78 -15.52 -8.61 -1.44
N GLY A 79 -15.37 -7.36 -1.03
CA GLY A 79 -16.08 -6.83 0.11
C GLY A 79 -15.32 -6.91 1.42
N ASP A 80 -14.23 -7.67 1.48
CA ASP A 80 -13.47 -7.81 2.73
C ASP A 80 -12.97 -6.47 3.24
N TYR A 81 -12.64 -5.56 2.35
CA TYR A 81 -12.08 -4.25 2.71
C TYR A 81 -12.95 -3.11 2.24
N ARG A 82 -14.23 -3.37 2.10
CA ARG A 82 -15.14 -2.33 1.68
C ARG A 82 -15.48 -1.42 2.85
N HIS A 83 -15.48 -0.13 2.57
CA HIS A 83 -15.88 0.86 3.57
C HIS A 83 -17.26 1.39 3.20
N ASP A 84 -18.22 1.16 4.05
CA ASP A 84 -19.57 1.67 3.78
C ASP A 84 -20.01 2.66 4.84
#